data_49186c0814fea4586f53c576bde58b5f
#
_entry.id   49186c0814fea4586f53c576bde58b5f
#
_cell.length_a   1.000
_cell.length_b   1.000
_cell.length_c   1.000
_cell.angle_alpha   90.00
_cell.angle_beta   90.00
_cell.angle_gamma   90.00
#
_symmetry.space_group_name_H-M   'P 1'
#
loop_
_entity.id
_entity.type
_entity.pdbx_description
1 polymer ?
#
loop_
_entity_poly.entity_id
_entity_poly.type
_entity_poly.pdbx_seq_one_letter_code
_entity_poly.pdbx_strand_id
1 'polypeptide(L)'
;MTLLPFVADYNDKVSRIADFWQLADHDIPATPGVYLLIAKPSIRFRYPAGWSSVYYIGHTESLRRRLLGHLKWHTKAKGDHSLYEPRHEYGAKFGGRYCYIEMWRSRSARGLEDIVLAKFAKLYRSFPVANSAGAWKHID
;
A
#
# COMPACT_ATOMS: atom_id res chain seq x y z
N MET A 1 -11.54 -17.38 0.35
CA MET A 1 -11.51 -16.08 1.06
C MET A 1 -10.42 -15.20 0.49
N THR A 2 -10.77 -13.99 0.11
CA THR A 2 -9.84 -13.06 -0.53
C THR A 2 -9.12 -12.23 0.52
N LEU A 3 -7.78 -12.22 0.48
CA LEU A 3 -6.97 -11.39 1.38
C LEU A 3 -7.24 -9.89 1.17
N LEU A 4 -7.61 -9.51 -0.05
CA LEU A 4 -7.84 -8.13 -0.45
C LEU A 4 -9.25 -7.97 -1.05
N PRO A 5 -10.30 -8.09 -0.22
CA PRO A 5 -11.67 -8.05 -0.75
C PRO A 5 -12.04 -6.72 -1.42
N PHE A 6 -11.41 -5.63 -1.00
CA PHE A 6 -11.71 -4.30 -1.55
C PHE A 6 -11.15 -4.09 -2.96
N VAL A 7 -10.35 -5.01 -3.49
CA VAL A 7 -9.87 -5.00 -4.88
C VAL A 7 -10.33 -6.24 -5.65
N ALA A 8 -11.36 -6.92 -5.18
CA ALA A 8 -11.85 -8.15 -5.83
C ALA A 8 -12.26 -7.92 -7.28
N ASP A 9 -12.76 -6.73 -7.62
CA ASP A 9 -13.13 -6.39 -9.00
C ASP A 9 -11.94 -6.33 -9.95
N TYR A 10 -10.72 -6.30 -9.41
CA TYR A 10 -9.48 -6.19 -10.16
C TYR A 10 -8.58 -7.41 -10.02
N ASN A 11 -9.12 -8.55 -9.57
CA ASN A 11 -8.33 -9.76 -9.30
C ASN A 11 -7.38 -10.16 -10.43
N ASP A 12 -7.84 -10.04 -11.68
CA ASP A 12 -7.03 -10.43 -12.84
C ASP A 12 -5.86 -9.47 -13.08
N LYS A 13 -5.89 -8.28 -12.47
CA LYS A 13 -4.91 -7.23 -12.68
C LYS A 13 -4.00 -7.01 -11.48
N VAL A 14 -4.36 -7.56 -10.33
CA VAL A 14 -3.54 -7.44 -9.13
C VAL A 14 -2.35 -8.38 -9.24
N SER A 15 -1.16 -7.84 -9.03
CA SER A 15 0.06 -8.64 -9.04
C SER A 15 0.05 -9.67 -7.90
N ARG A 16 0.96 -10.66 -7.99
CA ARG A 16 1.21 -11.57 -6.88
C ARG A 16 1.66 -10.76 -5.65
N ILE A 17 1.19 -11.17 -4.47
CA ILE A 17 1.69 -10.63 -3.23
C ILE A 17 3.11 -11.19 -3.01
N ALA A 18 4.07 -10.31 -2.85
CA ALA A 18 5.49 -10.67 -2.78
C ALA A 18 6.17 -10.07 -1.57
N ASP A 19 7.36 -10.58 -1.26
CA ASP A 19 8.17 -10.12 -0.13
C ASP A 19 8.74 -8.74 -0.44
N PHE A 20 8.39 -7.76 0.37
CA PHE A 20 8.83 -6.38 0.21
C PHE A 20 10.33 -6.20 0.47
N TRP A 21 10.86 -6.90 1.47
CA TRP A 21 12.27 -6.73 1.89
C TRP A 21 13.27 -7.33 0.90
N GLN A 22 12.81 -8.20 0.00
CA GLN A 22 13.64 -8.80 -1.05
C GLN A 22 13.41 -8.18 -2.42
N LEU A 23 12.79 -7.00 -2.44
CA LEU A 23 12.47 -6.30 -3.66
C LEU A 23 13.73 -5.89 -4.42
N ALA A 24 13.76 -6.23 -5.72
CA ALA A 24 14.80 -5.79 -6.62
C ALA A 24 14.18 -5.03 -7.80
N ASP A 25 14.95 -4.15 -8.44
CA ASP A 25 14.41 -3.28 -9.48
C ASP A 25 13.84 -4.04 -10.68
N HIS A 26 14.36 -5.23 -10.99
CA HIS A 26 13.85 -6.04 -12.10
C HIS A 26 12.53 -6.75 -11.78
N ASP A 27 12.08 -6.73 -10.52
CA ASP A 27 10.84 -7.41 -10.12
C ASP A 27 9.59 -6.61 -10.49
N ILE A 28 9.73 -5.34 -10.78
CA ILE A 28 8.60 -4.42 -10.91
C ILE A 28 8.69 -3.62 -12.20
N PRO A 29 7.56 -3.44 -12.91
CA PRO A 29 7.56 -2.59 -14.10
C PRO A 29 7.74 -1.11 -13.74
N ALA A 30 8.37 -0.36 -14.65
CA ALA A 30 8.57 1.08 -14.51
C ALA A 30 7.36 1.87 -15.05
N THR A 31 6.17 1.33 -14.90
CA THR A 31 4.92 1.90 -15.41
C THR A 31 4.10 2.51 -14.27
N PRO A 32 3.12 3.37 -14.59
CA PRO A 32 2.21 3.88 -13.58
C PRO A 32 1.39 2.77 -12.95
N GLY A 33 0.94 2.99 -11.73
CA GLY A 33 0.06 2.04 -11.07
C GLY A 33 -0.34 2.43 -9.66
N VAL A 34 -1.17 1.59 -9.08
CA VAL A 34 -1.57 1.64 -7.68
C VAL A 34 -0.85 0.51 -6.96
N TYR A 35 -0.30 0.80 -5.80
CA TYR A 35 0.38 -0.22 -5.01
C TYR A 35 -0.19 -0.28 -3.60
N LEU A 36 -0.08 -1.47 -3.01
CA LEU A 36 -0.54 -1.75 -1.66
C LEU A 36 0.65 -2.27 -0.85
N LEU A 37 0.87 -1.65 0.31
CA LEU A 37 1.86 -2.14 1.26
C LEU A 37 1.13 -2.95 2.32
N ILE A 38 1.61 -4.18 2.54
CA ILE A 38 0.92 -5.19 3.32
C ILE A 38 1.84 -5.65 4.44
N ALA A 39 1.29 -5.78 5.63
CA ALA A 39 2.07 -6.25 6.79
C ALA A 39 2.47 -7.72 6.63
N LYS A 40 3.37 -8.18 7.49
CA LYS A 40 3.75 -9.58 7.60
C LYS A 40 2.51 -10.46 7.75
N PRO A 41 2.55 -11.73 7.32
CA PRO A 41 1.37 -12.61 7.36
C PRO A 41 0.68 -12.71 8.71
N SER A 42 1.44 -12.61 9.80
CA SER A 42 0.90 -12.72 11.16
C SER A 42 0.29 -11.42 11.69
N ILE A 43 0.44 -10.31 10.96
CA ILE A 43 0.02 -8.98 11.42
C ILE A 43 -1.24 -8.54 10.69
N ARG A 44 -2.26 -8.18 11.47
CA ARG A 44 -3.47 -7.54 10.95
C ARG A 44 -3.82 -6.37 11.83
N PHE A 45 -4.24 -5.28 11.20
CA PHE A 45 -4.67 -4.08 11.90
C PHE A 45 -6.17 -4.13 12.10
N ARG A 46 -6.61 -3.69 13.27
CA ARG A 46 -8.04 -3.60 13.54
C ARG A 46 -8.57 -2.26 13.09
N TYR A 47 -9.56 -2.33 12.20
CA TYR A 47 -10.31 -1.17 11.73
C TYR A 47 -11.70 -1.19 12.36
N PRO A 48 -12.47 -0.08 12.34
CA PRO A 48 -13.79 -0.04 12.97
C PRO A 48 -14.74 -1.17 12.53
N ALA A 49 -14.64 -1.61 11.27
CA ALA A 49 -15.56 -2.64 10.76
C ALA A 49 -14.85 -3.93 10.33
N GLY A 50 -13.63 -4.20 10.79
CA GLY A 50 -12.94 -5.45 10.44
C GLY A 50 -11.44 -5.40 10.61
N TRP A 51 -10.76 -6.37 10.01
CA TRP A 51 -9.31 -6.54 10.11
C TRP A 51 -8.70 -6.58 8.71
N SER A 52 -7.53 -5.96 8.55
CA SER A 52 -6.77 -6.04 7.31
C SER A 52 -5.29 -5.92 7.59
N SER A 53 -4.47 -6.63 6.80
CA SER A 53 -3.02 -6.51 6.83
C SER A 53 -2.51 -5.32 6.00
N VAL A 54 -3.37 -4.70 5.21
CA VAL A 54 -2.98 -3.54 4.37
C VAL A 54 -2.81 -2.32 5.26
N TYR A 55 -1.65 -1.68 5.18
CA TYR A 55 -1.39 -0.46 5.95
C TYR A 55 -1.22 0.79 5.11
N TYR A 56 -1.02 0.65 3.79
CA TYR A 56 -0.87 1.80 2.91
C TYR A 56 -1.31 1.50 1.49
N ILE A 57 -1.99 2.44 0.86
CA ILE A 57 -2.40 2.39 -0.55
C ILE A 57 -1.92 3.69 -1.19
N GLY A 58 -1.22 3.60 -2.32
CA GLY A 58 -0.72 4.76 -3.03
C GLY A 58 -0.77 4.59 -4.53
N HIS A 59 -0.55 5.70 -5.25
CA HIS A 59 -0.38 5.66 -6.69
C HIS A 59 0.97 6.29 -7.07
N THR A 60 1.44 6.00 -8.26
CA THR A 60 2.72 6.51 -8.73
C THR A 60 2.78 6.54 -10.26
N GLU A 61 3.67 7.36 -10.78
CA GLU A 61 4.03 7.37 -12.20
C GLU A 61 4.97 6.22 -12.56
N SER A 62 5.70 5.69 -11.57
CA SER A 62 6.60 4.55 -11.76
C SER A 62 6.55 3.64 -10.53
N LEU A 63 5.93 2.48 -10.70
CA LEU A 63 5.85 1.46 -9.65
C LEU A 63 7.24 1.07 -9.16
N ARG A 64 8.18 0.83 -10.09
CA ARG A 64 9.55 0.46 -9.75
C ARG A 64 10.21 1.49 -8.85
N ARG A 65 10.24 2.74 -9.28
CA ARG A 65 10.91 3.80 -8.53
C ARG A 65 10.25 4.03 -7.17
N ARG A 66 8.93 4.04 -7.12
CA ARG A 66 8.20 4.31 -5.88
C ARG A 66 8.38 3.20 -4.86
N LEU A 67 8.28 1.94 -5.27
CA LEU A 67 8.41 0.81 -4.33
C LEU A 67 9.85 0.67 -3.83
N LEU A 68 10.84 0.88 -4.69
CA LEU A 68 12.23 0.92 -4.25
C LEU A 68 12.49 2.11 -3.30
N GLY A 69 11.85 3.24 -3.55
CA GLY A 69 11.91 4.39 -2.64
C GLY A 69 11.33 4.09 -1.27
N HIS A 70 10.20 3.42 -1.22
CA HIS A 70 9.60 2.97 0.04
C HIS A 70 10.53 2.00 0.79
N LEU A 71 11.13 1.05 0.06
CA LEU A 71 12.07 0.11 0.66
C LEU A 71 13.26 0.85 1.31
N LYS A 72 13.81 1.82 0.61
CA LYS A 72 14.91 2.64 1.12
C LYS A 72 14.51 3.36 2.42
N TRP A 73 13.35 4.05 2.41
CA TRP A 73 12.90 4.81 3.58
C TRP A 73 12.45 3.92 4.73
N HIS A 74 11.82 2.79 4.44
CA HIS A 74 11.47 1.81 5.48
C HIS A 74 12.74 1.26 6.16
N THR A 75 13.78 0.99 5.38
CA THR A 75 15.06 0.52 5.92
C THR A 75 15.69 1.58 6.82
N LYS A 76 15.67 2.84 6.39
CA LYS A 76 16.19 3.95 7.21
C LYS A 76 15.38 4.13 8.50
N ALA A 77 14.06 3.98 8.44
CA ALA A 77 13.19 4.13 9.60
C ALA A 77 13.45 3.05 10.66
N LYS A 78 13.94 1.87 10.28
CA LYS A 78 14.35 0.84 11.25
C LYS A 78 15.49 1.30 12.14
N GLY A 79 16.40 2.11 11.59
CA GLY A 79 17.58 2.58 12.32
C GLY A 79 17.45 3.97 12.90
N ASP A 80 16.48 4.75 12.45
CA ASP A 80 16.34 6.16 12.84
C ASP A 80 14.88 6.54 13.03
N HIS A 81 14.45 6.58 14.28
CA HIS A 81 13.08 6.92 14.67
C HIS A 81 12.71 8.37 14.42
N SER A 82 13.66 9.24 14.04
CA SER A 82 13.36 10.62 13.70
C SER A 82 12.73 10.75 12.31
N LEU A 83 12.81 9.73 11.48
CA LEU A 83 12.18 9.70 10.18
C LEU A 83 10.68 9.40 10.33
N TYR A 84 9.94 10.46 10.64
CA TYR A 84 8.53 10.33 10.97
C TYR A 84 7.62 10.59 9.80
N GLU A 85 7.32 9.51 9.06
CA GLU A 85 6.16 9.45 8.18
C GLU A 85 5.44 8.15 8.47
N PRO A 86 4.12 8.16 8.73
CA PRO A 86 3.41 6.96 9.16
C PRO A 86 3.67 5.75 8.27
N ARG A 87 3.67 5.92 6.94
CA ARG A 87 3.91 4.80 6.02
C ARG A 87 5.26 4.13 6.21
N HIS A 88 6.29 4.91 6.54
CA HIS A 88 7.64 4.36 6.75
C HIS A 88 7.79 3.75 8.14
N GLU A 89 7.20 4.36 9.14
CA GLU A 89 7.22 3.83 10.49
C GLU A 89 6.47 2.51 10.60
N TYR A 90 5.26 2.44 10.04
CA TYR A 90 4.50 1.19 9.99
C TYR A 90 5.22 0.14 9.15
N GLY A 91 5.82 0.55 8.04
CA GLY A 91 6.59 -0.35 7.18
C GLY A 91 7.79 -0.93 7.89
N ALA A 92 8.51 -0.12 8.65
CA ALA A 92 9.68 -0.57 9.40
C ALA A 92 9.32 -1.60 10.47
N LYS A 93 8.20 -1.37 11.16
CA LYS A 93 7.76 -2.25 12.26
C LYS A 93 7.01 -3.49 11.77
N PHE A 94 6.13 -3.35 10.82
CA PHE A 94 5.15 -4.37 10.47
C PHE A 94 5.20 -4.80 9.01
N GLY A 95 5.85 -4.03 8.14
CA GLY A 95 5.86 -4.27 6.71
C GLY A 95 6.56 -5.56 6.35
N GLY A 96 6.13 -6.19 5.27
CA GLY A 96 6.74 -7.41 4.80
C GLY A 96 6.31 -7.80 3.40
N ARG A 97 5.18 -7.31 2.91
CA ARG A 97 4.64 -7.72 1.63
C ARG A 97 4.13 -6.53 0.83
N TYR A 98 3.97 -6.72 -0.46
CA TYR A 98 3.39 -5.72 -1.34
C TYR A 98 2.69 -6.38 -2.53
N CYS A 99 1.82 -5.63 -3.18
CA CYS A 99 1.30 -5.95 -4.51
C CYS A 99 0.96 -4.64 -5.23
N TYR A 100 0.63 -4.75 -6.51
CA TYR A 100 0.31 -3.57 -7.30
C TYR A 100 -0.68 -3.90 -8.43
N ILE A 101 -1.29 -2.85 -8.96
CA ILE A 101 -2.11 -2.90 -10.16
C ILE A 101 -1.47 -1.93 -11.15
N GLU A 102 -0.99 -2.48 -12.27
CA GLU A 102 -0.33 -1.71 -13.30
C GLU A 102 -1.36 -0.93 -14.12
N MET A 103 -1.07 0.33 -14.40
CA MET A 103 -1.92 1.17 -15.22
C MET A 103 -1.12 1.75 -16.37
N TRP A 104 -1.79 2.13 -17.44
CA TRP A 104 -1.14 2.63 -18.65
C TRP A 104 -0.81 4.13 -18.59
N ARG A 105 -1.40 4.87 -17.63
CA ARG A 105 -1.09 6.29 -17.41
C ARG A 105 -1.12 6.62 -15.93
N SER A 106 -0.35 7.63 -15.56
CA SER A 106 -0.34 8.22 -14.23
C SER A 106 -1.74 8.72 -13.81
N ARG A 107 -2.46 9.35 -14.72
CA ARG A 107 -3.82 9.85 -14.47
C ARG A 107 -4.79 8.71 -14.11
N SER A 108 -4.68 7.58 -14.81
CA SER A 108 -5.50 6.41 -14.53
C SER A 108 -5.14 5.78 -13.19
N ALA A 109 -3.86 5.77 -12.84
CA ALA A 109 -3.41 5.27 -11.55
C ALA A 109 -3.98 6.10 -10.40
N ARG A 110 -3.99 7.42 -10.54
CA ARG A 110 -4.56 8.31 -9.53
C ARG A 110 -6.06 8.07 -9.36
N GLY A 111 -6.79 7.94 -10.46
CA GLY A 111 -8.22 7.65 -10.41
C GLY A 111 -8.52 6.30 -9.75
N LEU A 112 -7.71 5.29 -10.06
CA LEU A 112 -7.86 3.97 -9.44
C LEU A 112 -7.53 4.01 -7.95
N GLU A 113 -6.53 4.77 -7.53
CA GLU A 113 -6.21 4.94 -6.10
C GLU A 113 -7.43 5.46 -5.35
N ASP A 114 -8.09 6.49 -5.88
CA ASP A 114 -9.28 7.06 -5.25
C ASP A 114 -10.38 6.01 -5.11
N ILE A 115 -10.58 5.19 -6.14
CA ILE A 115 -11.58 4.11 -6.11
C ILE A 115 -11.21 3.06 -5.06
N VAL A 116 -9.97 2.63 -5.04
CA VAL A 116 -9.50 1.59 -4.11
C VAL A 116 -9.57 2.10 -2.67
N LEU A 117 -9.15 3.34 -2.42
CA LEU A 117 -9.26 3.95 -1.09
C LEU A 117 -10.72 4.05 -0.63
N ALA A 118 -11.63 4.44 -1.53
CA ALA A 118 -13.06 4.52 -1.20
C ALA A 118 -13.63 3.14 -0.86
N LYS A 119 -13.25 2.11 -1.62
CA LYS A 119 -13.69 0.74 -1.35
C LYS A 119 -13.15 0.22 -0.01
N PHE A 120 -11.89 0.51 0.28
CA PHE A 120 -11.29 0.17 1.58
C PHE A 120 -12.04 0.86 2.71
N ALA A 121 -12.24 2.16 2.61
CA ALA A 121 -12.93 2.94 3.64
C ALA A 121 -14.38 2.48 3.85
N LYS A 122 -15.08 2.11 2.78
CA LYS A 122 -16.44 1.60 2.87
C LYS A 122 -16.48 0.26 3.62
N LEU A 123 -15.54 -0.62 3.35
CA LEU A 123 -15.49 -1.95 3.94
C LEU A 123 -15.04 -1.91 5.40
N TYR A 124 -14.00 -1.13 5.71
CA TYR A 124 -13.36 -1.11 7.03
C TYR A 124 -13.72 0.10 7.88
N ARG A 125 -14.47 1.05 7.33
CA ARG A 125 -14.89 2.29 7.99
C ARG A 125 -13.71 3.17 8.39
N SER A 126 -12.62 3.09 7.66
CA SER A 126 -11.39 3.89 7.85
C SER A 126 -10.49 3.76 6.64
N PHE A 127 -9.63 4.74 6.42
CA PHE A 127 -8.52 4.60 5.49
C PHE A 127 -7.43 3.71 6.09
N PRO A 128 -6.49 3.17 5.29
CA PRO A 128 -5.38 2.39 5.83
C PRO A 128 -4.59 3.21 6.85
N VAL A 129 -4.10 2.56 7.91
CA VAL A 129 -3.49 3.23 9.08
C VAL A 129 -2.31 4.13 8.75
N ALA A 130 -1.57 3.85 7.70
CA ALA A 130 -0.38 4.62 7.35
C ALA A 130 -0.60 5.60 6.19
N ASN A 131 -1.81 5.75 5.71
CA ASN A 131 -2.09 6.76 4.69
C ASN A 131 -1.90 8.16 5.29
N SER A 132 -1.51 9.12 4.42
CA SER A 132 -1.09 10.44 4.84
C SER A 132 -2.14 11.18 5.67
N ALA A 133 -1.68 12.20 6.42
CA ALA A 133 -2.56 13.05 7.23
C ALA A 133 -3.71 13.66 6.41
N GLY A 134 -3.51 13.90 5.12
CA GLY A 134 -4.59 14.36 4.23
C GLY A 134 -5.75 13.39 4.12
N ALA A 135 -5.50 12.08 4.24
CA ALA A 135 -6.53 11.07 4.22
C ALA A 135 -7.39 11.09 5.50
N TRP A 136 -6.81 11.48 6.63
CA TRP A 136 -7.52 11.56 7.90
C TRP A 136 -8.66 12.58 7.88
N LYS A 137 -8.49 13.63 7.10
CA LYS A 137 -9.49 14.70 7.01
C LYS A 137 -10.79 14.25 6.38
N HIS A 138 -10.79 13.09 5.74
CA HIS A 138 -11.96 12.55 5.06
C HIS A 138 -12.66 11.44 5.84
N ILE A 139 -12.19 11.16 7.05
CA ILE A 139 -12.74 10.10 7.88
C ILE A 139 -13.91 10.57 8.75
N ASP A 140 -14.00 11.85 8.97
CA ASP A 140 -15.04 12.44 9.83
C ASP A 140 -16.43 12.39 9.18
#